data_f06bda34dbcc7a1351e381ec2960e10e
#
_entry.id   f06bda34dbcc7a1351e381ec2960e10e
#
_cell.length_a   1.000
_cell.length_b   1.000
_cell.length_c   1.000
_cell.angle_alpha   90.00
_cell.angle_beta   90.00
_cell.angle_gamma   90.00
#
_symmetry.space_group_name_H-M   'P 1'
#
loop_
_entity.id
_entity.type
_entity.pdbx_description
1 polymer ?
#
loop_
_entity_poly.entity_id
_entity_poly.type
_entity_poly.pdbx_seq_one_letter_code
_entity_poly.pdbx_strand_id
1 'polypeptide(L)'
;IALIGCGGISEYHLRAYVTLGLDVVALCDRDAARAEKRRAEFYPAARVFTDYRDVLARAEIEVVDVALHPAERVAVIEAALLARKHVLSQKPFVLDLAGGERLVALADAQGVKLAVNQNGRWAPHFSYLAAAIDAGLIGDVTSLDCTLQWDHTWTTGTPFENVHHLVLFDFGIHW
;
A
#
# COMPACT_ATOMS: atom_id res chain seq x y z
N ILE A 1 -14.61 2.36 -0.91
CA ILE A 1 -13.29 1.74 -0.68
C ILE A 1 -13.43 0.71 0.44
N ALA A 2 -12.68 -0.40 0.35
CA ALA A 2 -12.42 -1.29 1.47
C ALA A 2 -10.92 -1.30 1.78
N LEU A 3 -10.55 -1.33 3.07
CA LEU A 3 -9.16 -1.46 3.50
C LEU A 3 -8.95 -2.85 4.14
N ILE A 4 -7.95 -3.58 3.63
CA ILE A 4 -7.56 -4.90 4.12
C ILE A 4 -6.18 -4.81 4.77
N GLY A 5 -6.09 -5.10 6.06
CA GLY A 5 -4.94 -4.92 6.91
C GLY A 5 -5.04 -3.66 7.76
N CYS A 6 -5.41 -3.82 9.04
CA CYS A 6 -5.63 -2.72 9.98
C CYS A 6 -4.45 -2.52 10.95
N GLY A 7 -3.23 -2.82 10.49
CA GLY A 7 -1.97 -2.62 11.22
C GLY A 7 -1.55 -1.15 11.35
N GLY A 8 -0.27 -0.92 11.68
CA GLY A 8 0.26 0.43 11.91
C GLY A 8 0.11 1.36 10.72
N ILE A 9 0.46 0.88 9.51
CA ILE A 9 0.42 1.71 8.29
C ILE A 9 -1.00 2.13 7.90
N SER A 10 -2.02 1.34 8.24
CA SER A 10 -3.42 1.62 7.90
C SER A 10 -3.92 2.95 8.44
N GLU A 11 -3.37 3.42 9.55
CA GLU A 11 -3.71 4.72 10.14
C GLU A 11 -3.43 5.86 9.18
N TYR A 12 -2.27 5.85 8.53
CA TYR A 12 -1.89 6.88 7.57
C TYR A 12 -2.79 6.88 6.34
N HIS A 13 -3.17 5.69 5.84
CA HIS A 13 -4.12 5.56 4.73
C HIS A 13 -5.49 6.11 5.11
N LEU A 14 -6.05 5.68 6.23
CA LEU A 14 -7.37 6.13 6.68
C LEU A 14 -7.41 7.62 6.97
N ARG A 15 -6.37 8.18 7.58
CA ARG A 15 -6.23 9.62 7.79
C ARG A 15 -6.23 10.40 6.47
N ALA A 16 -5.49 9.91 5.46
CA ALA A 16 -5.49 10.51 4.14
C ALA A 16 -6.88 10.43 3.48
N TYR A 17 -7.57 9.31 3.60
CA TYR A 17 -8.93 9.13 3.04
C TYR A 17 -9.95 10.07 3.71
N VAL A 18 -9.88 10.24 5.02
CA VAL A 18 -10.71 11.24 5.72
C VAL A 18 -10.43 12.65 5.20
N THR A 19 -9.14 13.01 5.05
CA THR A 19 -8.74 14.34 4.55
C THR A 19 -9.23 14.59 3.12
N LEU A 20 -9.25 13.55 2.29
CA LEU A 20 -9.70 13.62 0.90
C LEU A 20 -11.22 13.45 0.74
N GLY A 21 -11.96 13.23 1.82
CA GLY A 21 -13.41 12.99 1.77
C GLY A 21 -13.79 11.70 1.05
N LEU A 22 -12.90 10.69 1.05
CA LEU A 22 -13.17 9.39 0.44
C LEU A 22 -13.96 8.49 1.39
N ASP A 23 -14.89 7.72 0.84
CA ASP A 23 -15.74 6.82 1.60
C ASP A 23 -15.10 5.44 1.77
N VAL A 24 -14.84 5.04 3.02
CA VAL A 24 -14.38 3.69 3.38
C VAL A 24 -15.54 2.95 4.05
N VAL A 25 -16.11 1.98 3.34
CA VAL A 25 -17.30 1.26 3.77
C VAL A 25 -17.00 -0.06 4.48
N ALA A 26 -15.75 -0.55 4.37
CA ALA A 26 -15.33 -1.81 4.96
C ALA A 26 -13.89 -1.76 5.46
N LEU A 27 -13.65 -2.35 6.62
CA LEU A 27 -12.34 -2.58 7.22
C LEU A 27 -12.18 -4.06 7.52
N CYS A 28 -11.06 -4.64 7.12
CA CYS A 28 -10.81 -6.06 7.28
C CYS A 28 -9.44 -6.33 7.90
N ASP A 29 -9.43 -7.13 8.95
CA ASP A 29 -8.20 -7.69 9.54
C ASP A 29 -8.55 -9.04 10.18
N ARG A 30 -7.64 -10.02 10.12
CA ARG A 30 -7.82 -11.31 10.82
C ARG A 30 -8.02 -11.13 12.34
N ASP A 31 -7.43 -10.08 12.90
CA ASP A 31 -7.70 -9.61 14.24
C ASP A 31 -8.84 -8.58 14.22
N ALA A 32 -10.05 -9.03 14.58
CA ALA A 32 -11.23 -8.18 14.60
C ALA A 32 -11.05 -6.93 15.47
N ALA A 33 -10.26 -7.01 16.56
CA ALA A 33 -10.04 -5.88 17.46
C ALA A 33 -9.26 -4.76 16.76
N ARG A 34 -8.33 -5.09 15.87
CA ARG A 34 -7.60 -4.08 15.05
C ARG A 34 -8.54 -3.38 14.08
N ALA A 35 -9.36 -4.14 13.36
CA ALA A 35 -10.32 -3.57 12.42
C ALA A 35 -11.35 -2.68 13.15
N GLU A 36 -11.85 -3.15 14.29
CA GLU A 36 -12.80 -2.39 15.11
C GLU A 36 -12.19 -1.10 15.66
N LYS A 37 -10.93 -1.13 16.10
CA LYS A 37 -10.22 0.06 16.54
C LYS A 37 -10.16 1.10 15.42
N ARG A 38 -9.75 0.72 14.21
CA ARG A 38 -9.66 1.63 13.06
C ARG A 38 -11.04 2.13 12.62
N ARG A 39 -12.06 1.28 12.68
CA ARG A 39 -13.45 1.68 12.44
C ARG A 39 -13.88 2.80 13.38
N ALA A 40 -13.69 2.61 14.68
CA ALA A 40 -14.10 3.58 15.69
C ALA A 40 -13.35 4.91 15.56
N GLU A 41 -12.06 4.87 15.16
CA GLU A 41 -11.22 6.05 15.04
C GLU A 41 -11.55 6.89 13.78
N PHE A 42 -11.84 6.25 12.64
CA PHE A 42 -11.87 6.94 11.34
C PHE A 42 -13.20 6.83 10.60
N TYR A 43 -13.85 5.66 10.60
CA TYR A 43 -15.06 5.38 9.83
C TYR A 43 -16.08 4.60 10.65
N PRO A 44 -16.77 5.24 11.63
CA PRO A 44 -17.68 4.56 12.55
C PRO A 44 -18.82 3.80 11.88
N ALA A 45 -19.22 4.22 10.66
CA ALA A 45 -20.27 3.58 9.88
C ALA A 45 -19.78 2.39 9.02
N ALA A 46 -18.45 2.19 8.89
CA ALA A 46 -17.90 1.10 8.11
C ALA A 46 -18.20 -0.26 8.75
N ARG A 47 -18.29 -1.30 7.91
CA ARG A 47 -18.42 -2.69 8.39
C ARG A 47 -17.05 -3.28 8.70
N VAL A 48 -17.00 -4.16 9.69
CA VAL A 48 -15.79 -4.92 10.04
C VAL A 48 -15.91 -6.34 9.53
N PHE A 49 -14.82 -6.85 8.94
CA PHE A 49 -14.68 -8.20 8.42
C PHE A 49 -13.39 -8.83 8.95
N THR A 50 -13.40 -10.16 9.08
CA THR A 50 -12.20 -10.93 9.46
C THR A 50 -11.65 -11.80 8.34
N ASP A 51 -12.42 -11.98 7.27
CA ASP A 51 -11.99 -12.63 6.03
C ASP A 51 -12.13 -11.64 4.85
N TYR A 52 -11.05 -11.42 4.13
CA TYR A 52 -11.05 -10.54 2.96
C TYR A 52 -11.96 -11.04 1.83
N ARG A 53 -12.25 -12.35 1.77
CA ARG A 53 -13.15 -12.93 0.75
C ARG A 53 -14.56 -12.40 0.90
N ASP A 54 -15.00 -12.19 2.13
CA ASP A 54 -16.32 -11.60 2.41
C ASP A 54 -16.38 -10.13 1.95
N VAL A 55 -15.26 -9.41 2.04
CA VAL A 55 -15.10 -8.05 1.49
C VAL A 55 -15.21 -8.09 -0.03
N LEU A 56 -14.47 -8.99 -0.67
CA LEU A 56 -14.41 -9.08 -2.14
C LEU A 56 -15.74 -9.48 -2.76
N ALA A 57 -16.59 -10.24 -2.03
CA ALA A 57 -17.93 -10.62 -2.46
C ALA A 57 -18.93 -9.44 -2.49
N ARG A 58 -18.57 -8.28 -1.94
CA ARG A 58 -19.48 -7.12 -1.86
C ARG A 58 -19.47 -6.34 -3.17
N ALA A 59 -20.65 -6.20 -3.79
CA ALA A 59 -20.79 -5.50 -5.07
C ALA A 59 -20.52 -3.98 -4.94
N GLU A 60 -20.87 -3.39 -3.80
CA GLU A 60 -20.69 -1.97 -3.51
C GLU A 60 -19.22 -1.54 -3.32
N ILE A 61 -18.30 -2.49 -3.19
CA ILE A 61 -16.86 -2.21 -3.06
C ILE A 61 -16.23 -2.25 -4.44
N GLU A 62 -15.73 -1.13 -4.90
CA GLU A 62 -15.05 -0.99 -6.19
C GLU A 62 -13.52 -1.02 -6.05
N VAL A 63 -13.01 -0.46 -4.96
CA VAL A 63 -11.57 -0.29 -4.70
C VAL A 63 -11.19 -0.99 -3.40
N VAL A 64 -10.11 -1.75 -3.46
CA VAL A 64 -9.52 -2.44 -2.30
C VAL A 64 -8.11 -1.90 -2.06
N ASP A 65 -7.90 -1.37 -0.87
CA ASP A 65 -6.58 -0.97 -0.37
C ASP A 65 -5.98 -2.11 0.45
N VAL A 66 -4.84 -2.64 -0.01
CA VAL A 66 -4.17 -3.81 0.59
C VAL A 66 -2.96 -3.37 1.39
N ALA A 67 -3.17 -3.12 2.69
CA ALA A 67 -2.19 -2.64 3.66
C ALA A 67 -1.58 -3.79 4.51
N LEU A 68 -1.36 -4.94 3.89
CA LEU A 68 -0.82 -6.15 4.51
C LEU A 68 0.71 -6.21 4.45
N HIS A 69 1.29 -7.13 5.23
CA HIS A 69 2.70 -7.49 5.12
C HIS A 69 3.01 -8.09 3.72
N PRO A 70 4.18 -7.84 3.12
CA PRO A 70 4.52 -8.28 1.76
C PRO A 70 4.27 -9.76 1.49
N ALA A 71 4.59 -10.64 2.45
CA ALA A 71 4.42 -12.10 2.30
C ALA A 71 2.95 -12.54 2.13
N GLU A 72 2.00 -11.78 2.67
CA GLU A 72 0.57 -12.13 2.63
C GLU A 72 -0.18 -11.40 1.50
N ARG A 73 0.43 -10.40 0.93
CA ARG A 73 -0.20 -9.42 0.05
C ARG A 73 -0.57 -9.98 -1.31
N VAL A 74 0.31 -10.78 -1.92
CA VAL A 74 0.18 -11.27 -3.30
C VAL A 74 -1.14 -12.02 -3.50
N ALA A 75 -1.47 -12.95 -2.59
CA ALA A 75 -2.69 -13.75 -2.69
C ALA A 75 -3.97 -12.90 -2.56
N VAL A 76 -3.93 -11.85 -1.73
CA VAL A 76 -5.06 -10.94 -1.54
C VAL A 76 -5.25 -10.04 -2.77
N ILE A 77 -4.16 -9.52 -3.34
CA ILE A 77 -4.18 -8.74 -4.58
C ILE A 77 -4.76 -9.60 -5.71
N GLU A 78 -4.25 -10.81 -5.91
CA GLU A 78 -4.73 -11.73 -6.95
C GLU A 78 -6.23 -11.99 -6.82
N ALA A 79 -6.70 -12.30 -5.61
CA ALA A 79 -8.12 -12.51 -5.34
C ALA A 79 -8.97 -11.27 -5.62
N ALA A 80 -8.47 -10.06 -5.26
CA ALA A 80 -9.16 -8.81 -5.52
C ALA A 80 -9.28 -8.52 -7.03
N LEU A 81 -8.20 -8.74 -7.78
CA LEU A 81 -8.19 -8.57 -9.24
C LEU A 81 -9.15 -9.55 -9.92
N LEU A 82 -9.15 -10.84 -9.50
CA LEU A 82 -10.11 -11.84 -9.99
C LEU A 82 -11.57 -11.48 -9.66
N ALA A 83 -11.80 -10.83 -8.53
CA ALA A 83 -13.11 -10.29 -8.16
C ALA A 83 -13.44 -8.95 -8.88
N ARG A 84 -12.62 -8.55 -9.85
CA ARG A 84 -12.76 -7.31 -10.63
C ARG A 84 -12.77 -6.04 -9.78
N LYS A 85 -11.99 -6.02 -8.69
CA LYS A 85 -11.80 -4.83 -7.87
C LYS A 85 -10.55 -4.08 -8.31
N HIS A 86 -10.61 -2.74 -8.30
CA HIS A 86 -9.41 -1.92 -8.39
C HIS A 86 -8.58 -2.10 -7.13
N VAL A 87 -7.26 -2.14 -7.25
CA VAL A 87 -6.36 -2.39 -6.11
C VAL A 87 -5.36 -1.26 -5.94
N LEU A 88 -5.27 -0.75 -4.71
CA LEU A 88 -4.11 -0.01 -4.23
C LEU A 88 -3.32 -0.94 -3.31
N SER A 89 -2.08 -1.25 -3.67
CA SER A 89 -1.20 -2.10 -2.87
C SER A 89 -0.21 -1.25 -2.08
N GLN A 90 0.04 -1.59 -0.83
CA GLN A 90 1.16 -1.00 -0.09
C GLN A 90 2.50 -1.48 -0.69
N LYS A 91 3.55 -0.68 -0.50
CA LYS A 91 4.93 -1.02 -0.87
C LYS A 91 5.56 -1.99 0.18
N PRO A 92 6.59 -2.76 -0.17
CA PRO A 92 6.99 -3.12 -1.53
C PRO A 92 5.87 -3.88 -2.24
N PHE A 93 5.73 -3.73 -3.55
CA PHE A 93 4.64 -4.36 -4.30
C PHE A 93 4.68 -5.88 -4.15
N VAL A 94 5.79 -6.47 -4.51
CA VAL A 94 6.07 -7.91 -4.43
C VAL A 94 7.52 -8.15 -3.99
N LEU A 95 7.82 -9.37 -3.56
CA LEU A 95 9.19 -9.82 -3.30
C LEU A 95 9.79 -10.62 -4.46
N ASP A 96 8.93 -11.06 -5.40
CA ASP A 96 9.28 -11.84 -6.59
C ASP A 96 8.77 -11.13 -7.85
N LEU A 97 9.68 -10.84 -8.78
CA LEU A 97 9.38 -10.07 -9.99
C LEU A 97 8.36 -10.77 -10.88
N ALA A 98 8.50 -12.09 -11.08
CA ALA A 98 7.58 -12.86 -11.92
C ALA A 98 6.15 -12.86 -11.34
N GLY A 99 6.03 -12.87 -10.00
CA GLY A 99 4.76 -12.68 -9.30
C GLY A 99 4.15 -11.31 -9.57
N GLY A 100 4.99 -10.27 -9.59
CA GLY A 100 4.56 -8.90 -9.92
C GLY A 100 4.06 -8.78 -11.35
N GLU A 101 4.80 -9.29 -12.32
CA GLU A 101 4.42 -9.29 -13.75
C GLU A 101 3.09 -10.01 -13.97
N ARG A 102 2.89 -11.16 -13.29
CA ARG A 102 1.64 -11.91 -13.37
C ARG A 102 0.45 -11.10 -12.82
N LEU A 103 0.61 -10.38 -11.72
CA LEU A 103 -0.45 -9.55 -11.16
C LEU A 103 -0.80 -8.36 -12.07
N VAL A 104 0.21 -7.73 -12.70
CA VAL A 104 -0.03 -6.65 -13.67
C VAL A 104 -0.80 -7.19 -14.87
N ALA A 105 -0.36 -8.29 -15.47
CA ALA A 105 -1.07 -8.92 -16.58
C ALA A 105 -2.50 -9.34 -16.21
N LEU A 106 -2.72 -9.81 -14.99
CA LEU A 106 -4.06 -10.13 -14.49
C LEU A 106 -4.95 -8.89 -14.37
N ALA A 107 -4.41 -7.78 -13.86
CA ALA A 107 -5.16 -6.52 -13.76
C ALA A 107 -5.62 -6.04 -15.14
N ASP A 108 -4.72 -6.09 -16.14
CA ASP A 108 -5.03 -5.73 -17.53
C ASP A 108 -6.10 -6.66 -18.11
N ALA A 109 -5.97 -7.97 -17.91
CA ALA A 109 -6.93 -8.97 -18.39
C ALA A 109 -8.32 -8.81 -17.77
N GLN A 110 -8.41 -8.38 -16.51
CA GLN A 110 -9.67 -8.11 -15.81
C GLN A 110 -10.23 -6.70 -16.07
N GLY A 111 -9.47 -5.82 -16.73
CA GLY A 111 -9.87 -4.45 -17.01
C GLY A 111 -9.97 -3.57 -15.77
N VAL A 112 -9.15 -3.87 -14.73
CA VAL A 112 -9.12 -3.11 -13.47
C VAL A 112 -7.79 -2.40 -13.26
N LYS A 113 -7.76 -1.42 -12.37
CA LYS A 113 -6.54 -0.68 -12.03
C LYS A 113 -5.80 -1.37 -10.89
N LEU A 114 -4.49 -1.49 -11.05
CA LEU A 114 -3.57 -1.90 -10.00
C LEU A 114 -2.55 -0.78 -9.80
N ALA A 115 -2.50 -0.22 -8.61
CA ALA A 115 -1.57 0.83 -8.23
C ALA A 115 -0.77 0.41 -7.00
N VAL A 116 0.45 0.92 -6.89
CA VAL A 116 1.31 0.71 -5.71
C VAL A 116 1.47 2.03 -4.99
N ASN A 117 1.27 2.02 -3.67
CA ASN A 117 1.46 3.19 -2.81
C ASN A 117 2.94 3.50 -2.61
N GLN A 118 3.57 3.98 -3.68
CA GLN A 118 4.97 4.41 -3.72
C GLN A 118 5.06 5.85 -3.20
N ASN A 119 4.71 6.04 -1.93
CA ASN A 119 4.51 7.35 -1.33
C ASN A 119 5.77 8.23 -1.29
N GLY A 120 6.97 7.64 -1.23
CA GLY A 120 8.23 8.37 -1.21
C GLY A 120 8.40 9.32 -2.40
N ARG A 121 8.00 8.89 -3.61
CA ARG A 121 8.09 9.72 -4.83
C ARG A 121 7.30 11.04 -4.74
N TRP A 122 6.29 11.10 -3.88
CA TRP A 122 5.43 12.27 -3.69
C TRP A 122 5.87 13.15 -2.52
N ALA A 123 6.97 12.80 -1.84
CA ALA A 123 7.52 13.66 -0.81
C ALA A 123 7.88 15.03 -1.41
N PRO A 124 7.56 16.15 -0.75
CA PRO A 124 7.71 17.49 -1.35
C PRO A 124 9.09 17.79 -1.91
N HIS A 125 10.15 17.34 -1.24
CA HIS A 125 11.53 17.53 -1.69
C HIS A 125 11.86 16.74 -2.96
N PHE A 126 11.37 15.52 -3.12
CA PHE A 126 11.57 14.73 -4.34
C PHE A 126 10.73 15.25 -5.50
N SER A 127 9.47 15.61 -5.24
CA SER A 127 8.61 16.23 -6.25
C SER A 127 9.18 17.56 -6.73
N TYR A 128 9.74 18.36 -5.82
CA TYR A 128 10.41 19.63 -6.17
C TYR A 128 11.67 19.38 -7.01
N LEU A 129 12.52 18.41 -6.59
CA LEU A 129 13.72 18.06 -7.35
C LEU A 129 13.38 17.58 -8.76
N ALA A 130 12.41 16.68 -8.92
CA ALA A 130 11.94 16.23 -10.22
C ALA A 130 11.47 17.41 -11.09
N ALA A 131 10.64 18.30 -10.54
CA ALA A 131 10.16 19.47 -11.25
C ALA A 131 11.29 20.44 -11.64
N ALA A 132 12.30 20.58 -10.80
CA ALA A 132 13.47 21.43 -11.07
C ALA A 132 14.34 20.85 -12.22
N ILE A 133 14.49 19.52 -12.26
CA ILE A 133 15.19 18.83 -13.35
C ILE A 133 14.41 19.00 -14.66
N ASP A 134 13.11 18.71 -14.65
CA ASP A 134 12.25 18.81 -15.83
C ASP A 134 12.20 20.23 -16.41
N ALA A 135 12.29 21.24 -15.53
CA ALA A 135 12.35 22.64 -15.93
C ALA A 135 13.76 23.11 -16.38
N GLY A 136 14.76 22.22 -16.36
CA GLY A 136 16.14 22.54 -16.73
C GLY A 136 16.87 23.49 -15.76
N LEU A 137 16.36 23.66 -14.52
CA LEU A 137 16.90 24.66 -13.58
C LEU A 137 18.32 24.34 -13.09
N ILE A 138 18.74 23.08 -13.15
CA ILE A 138 20.06 22.63 -12.71
C ILE A 138 20.93 22.09 -13.87
N GLY A 139 20.46 22.23 -15.11
CA GLY A 139 21.13 21.71 -16.30
C GLY A 139 21.06 20.17 -16.40
N ASP A 140 22.01 19.56 -17.11
CA ASP A 140 22.08 18.11 -17.29
C ASP A 140 22.52 17.41 -16.00
N VAL A 141 21.72 16.47 -15.54
CA VAL A 141 22.03 15.67 -14.35
C VAL A 141 23.07 14.61 -14.70
N THR A 142 24.24 14.68 -14.05
CA THR A 142 25.34 13.74 -14.27
C THR A 142 25.44 12.68 -13.20
N SER A 143 24.97 12.95 -11.99
CA SER A 143 24.92 11.99 -10.88
C SER A 143 23.84 12.37 -9.87
N LEU A 144 23.36 11.38 -9.12
CA LEU A 144 22.48 11.57 -7.99
C LEU A 144 22.99 10.73 -6.82
N ASP A 145 23.27 11.37 -5.69
CA ASP A 145 23.61 10.69 -4.46
C ASP A 145 22.45 10.81 -3.47
N CYS A 146 21.94 9.67 -3.02
CA CYS A 146 20.89 9.62 -2.01
C CYS A 146 21.40 8.87 -0.78
N THR A 147 21.43 9.56 0.36
CA THR A 147 21.86 8.97 1.64
C THR A 147 20.72 9.01 2.63
N LEU A 148 20.37 7.84 3.15
CA LEU A 148 19.39 7.70 4.22
C LEU A 148 20.08 7.17 5.48
N GLN A 149 19.91 7.89 6.59
CA GLN A 149 20.34 7.45 7.91
C GLN A 149 19.13 7.41 8.83
N TRP A 150 18.80 6.23 9.34
CA TRP A 150 17.66 6.02 10.21
C TRP A 150 17.96 4.95 11.25
N ASP A 151 17.48 5.17 12.47
CA ASP A 151 17.49 4.14 13.51
C ASP A 151 16.43 3.07 13.20
N HIS A 152 16.90 1.84 12.96
CA HIS A 152 16.04 0.69 12.63
C HIS A 152 15.67 -0.16 13.85
N THR A 153 15.98 0.26 15.08
CA THR A 153 15.66 -0.51 16.29
C THR A 153 14.15 -0.76 16.46
N TRP A 154 13.29 0.06 15.84
CA TRP A 154 11.84 -0.13 15.82
C TRP A 154 11.39 -1.45 15.17
N THR A 155 12.24 -2.11 14.38
CA THR A 155 11.92 -3.40 13.75
C THR A 155 11.99 -4.55 14.74
N THR A 156 12.72 -4.40 15.84
CA THR A 156 12.93 -5.44 16.87
C THR A 156 11.58 -5.88 17.45
N GLY A 157 11.34 -7.19 17.47
CA GLY A 157 10.08 -7.78 17.94
C GLY A 157 8.90 -7.60 16.99
N THR A 158 9.11 -7.07 15.79
CA THR A 158 8.07 -6.95 14.74
C THR A 158 8.30 -8.00 13.63
N PRO A 159 7.31 -8.29 12.77
CA PRO A 159 7.49 -9.15 11.60
C PRO A 159 8.61 -8.69 10.65
N PHE A 160 8.99 -7.42 10.68
CA PHE A 160 10.06 -6.86 9.86
C PHE A 160 11.45 -7.37 10.24
N GLU A 161 11.66 -7.81 11.51
CA GLU A 161 12.92 -8.40 11.96
C GLU A 161 13.30 -9.65 11.16
N ASN A 162 12.32 -10.38 10.63
CA ASN A 162 12.50 -11.59 9.84
C ASN A 162 12.57 -11.33 8.32
N VAL A 163 12.53 -10.09 7.88
CA VAL A 163 12.63 -9.77 6.46
C VAL A 163 14.11 -9.72 6.07
N HIS A 164 14.54 -10.69 5.27
CA HIS A 164 15.90 -10.74 4.76
C HIS A 164 16.18 -9.51 3.87
N HIS A 165 17.32 -8.86 4.07
CA HIS A 165 17.66 -7.60 3.37
C HIS A 165 16.60 -6.49 3.49
N LEU A 166 16.01 -6.31 4.67
CA LEU A 166 14.92 -5.35 4.94
C LEU A 166 15.21 -3.97 4.33
N VAL A 167 16.41 -3.44 4.48
CA VAL A 167 16.79 -2.12 3.96
C VAL A 167 16.61 -2.02 2.45
N LEU A 168 16.98 -3.07 1.72
CA LEU A 168 16.82 -3.10 0.26
C LEU A 168 15.34 -3.25 -0.14
N PHE A 169 14.61 -4.17 0.50
CA PHE A 169 13.23 -4.47 0.13
C PHE A 169 12.21 -3.43 0.62
N ASP A 170 12.43 -2.82 1.77
CA ASP A 170 11.45 -1.91 2.36
C ASP A 170 11.79 -0.43 2.11
N PHE A 171 13.07 -0.08 2.12
CA PHE A 171 13.53 1.30 1.96
C PHE A 171 14.13 1.57 0.59
N GLY A 172 14.96 0.67 0.06
CA GLY A 172 15.65 0.85 -1.22
C GLY A 172 14.72 1.09 -2.42
N ILE A 173 13.49 0.61 -2.34
CA ILE A 173 12.48 0.80 -3.39
C ILE A 173 11.93 2.23 -3.48
N HIS A 174 12.29 3.11 -2.55
CA HIS A 174 11.86 4.51 -2.57
C HIS A 174 12.80 5.42 -3.38
N TRP A 175 13.98 4.92 -3.77
CA TRP A 175 15.08 5.68 -4.39
C TRP A 175 15.45 5.20 -5.78
#